data_3f132a52c6f262fa1e662a79ae16e98d
#
_entry.id   3f132a52c6f262fa1e662a79ae16e98d
#
_cell.length_a   1.000
_cell.length_b   1.000
_cell.length_c   1.000
_cell.angle_alpha   90.00
_cell.angle_beta   90.00
_cell.angle_gamma   90.00
#
_symmetry.space_group_name_H-M   'P 1'
#
loop_
_entity.id
_entity.type
_entity.pdbx_description
1 polymer ?
#
loop_
_entity_poly.entity_id
_entity_poly.type
_entity_poly.pdbx_seq_one_letter_code
_entity_poly.pdbx_strand_id
1 'polypeptide(L)'
;MTPDKEYQSMIPLYENHPALAGLADAADAALALTVSVFRAGGRMLLCGNGGPAADCDHIVGELAKGFLSRRQLTDAACGAFRAVLAPDDPDLPLLCGSLQGGLPAVSLPSQTALVSAFCNDVDPALVYAQLVLALGKPGDLLVCLSTSGNSRNVVLAAKTARARGLHVLSLVG
;
A
#
# COMPACT_ATOMS: atom_id res chain seq x y z
N MET A 1 0.46 -22.77 1.88
CA MET A 1 1.80 -22.14 1.79
C MET A 1 2.28 -21.92 3.20
N THR A 2 3.37 -22.54 3.61
CA THR A 2 3.90 -22.45 4.98
C THR A 2 4.54 -21.06 5.18
N PRO A 3 4.38 -20.44 6.37
CA PRO A 3 4.94 -19.10 6.67
C PRO A 3 6.44 -18.97 6.38
N ASP A 4 7.19 -20.06 6.53
CA ASP A 4 8.66 -20.07 6.40
C ASP A 4 9.20 -19.76 4.99
N LYS A 5 8.41 -19.94 3.93
CA LYS A 5 8.85 -19.61 2.56
C LYS A 5 8.70 -18.14 2.19
N GLU A 6 7.79 -17.41 2.85
CA GLU A 6 7.56 -15.98 2.56
C GLU A 6 8.67 -15.10 3.16
N TYR A 7 9.29 -15.52 4.27
CA TYR A 7 10.35 -14.78 4.95
C TYR A 7 11.76 -14.95 4.35
N GLN A 8 11.99 -15.99 3.57
CA GLN A 8 13.30 -16.22 2.93
C GLN A 8 13.69 -15.11 1.94
N SER A 9 12.77 -14.27 1.50
CA SER A 9 13.06 -13.17 0.58
C SER A 9 13.79 -11.98 1.21
N MET A 10 13.82 -11.86 2.55
CA MET A 10 14.47 -10.75 3.26
C MET A 10 15.95 -11.02 3.58
N ILE A 11 16.36 -12.28 3.65
CA ILE A 11 17.76 -12.65 3.94
C ILE A 11 18.75 -11.99 2.97
N PRO A 12 18.53 -12.01 1.64
CA PRO A 12 19.44 -11.35 0.69
C PRO A 12 19.56 -9.84 0.91
N LEU A 13 18.53 -9.17 1.46
CA LEU A 13 18.58 -7.74 1.77
C LEU A 13 19.65 -7.47 2.82
N TYR A 14 19.67 -8.23 3.90
CA TYR A 14 20.62 -8.03 5.01
C TYR A 14 22.04 -8.49 4.65
N GLU A 15 22.18 -9.52 3.83
CA GLU A 15 23.48 -9.97 3.30
C GLU A 15 24.11 -8.91 2.39
N ASN A 16 23.30 -8.31 1.50
CA ASN A 16 23.77 -7.26 0.59
C ASN A 16 23.90 -5.88 1.24
N HIS A 17 23.20 -5.64 2.34
CA HIS A 17 23.18 -4.36 3.06
C HIS A 17 23.37 -4.60 4.57
N PRO A 18 24.58 -4.93 5.05
CA PRO A 18 24.82 -5.24 6.47
C PRO A 18 24.45 -4.12 7.44
N ALA A 19 24.45 -2.86 6.99
CA ALA A 19 24.01 -1.72 7.79
C ALA A 19 22.53 -1.81 8.19
N LEU A 20 21.71 -2.57 7.46
CA LEU A 20 20.29 -2.78 7.76
C LEU A 20 20.04 -3.96 8.71
N ALA A 21 21.07 -4.76 9.04
CA ALA A 21 20.89 -5.92 9.92
C ALA A 21 20.33 -5.57 11.29
N GLY A 22 20.64 -4.38 11.82
CA GLY A 22 20.07 -3.87 13.07
C GLY A 22 18.55 -3.55 13.01
N LEU A 23 17.95 -3.54 11.81
CA LEU A 23 16.53 -3.29 11.59
C LEU A 23 15.74 -4.57 11.28
N ALA A 24 16.37 -5.75 11.29
CA ALA A 24 15.75 -6.99 10.86
C ALA A 24 14.44 -7.27 11.58
N ASP A 25 14.42 -7.23 12.90
CA ASP A 25 13.21 -7.49 13.69
C ASP A 25 12.09 -6.49 13.38
N ALA A 26 12.43 -5.21 13.20
CA ALA A 26 11.47 -4.17 12.86
C ALA A 26 10.90 -4.36 11.44
N ALA A 27 11.73 -4.76 10.49
CA ALA A 27 11.30 -5.03 9.12
C ALA A 27 10.42 -6.28 9.04
N ASP A 28 10.76 -7.34 9.78
CA ASP A 28 9.95 -8.55 9.88
C ASP A 28 8.58 -8.26 10.52
N ALA A 29 8.55 -7.45 11.58
CA ALA A 29 7.30 -7.01 12.20
C ALA A 29 6.45 -6.17 11.24
N ALA A 30 7.07 -5.27 10.46
CA ALA A 30 6.40 -4.46 9.44
C ALA A 30 5.82 -5.32 8.31
N LEU A 31 6.57 -6.33 7.85
CA LEU A 31 6.11 -7.28 6.85
C LEU A 31 4.93 -8.11 7.38
N ALA A 32 5.05 -8.65 8.59
CA ALA A 32 3.98 -9.43 9.23
C ALA A 32 2.70 -8.60 9.39
N LEU A 33 2.80 -7.35 9.83
CA LEU A 33 1.68 -6.43 9.92
C LEU A 33 1.03 -6.19 8.54
N THR A 34 1.84 -5.88 7.54
CA THR A 34 1.37 -5.64 6.16
C THR A 34 0.59 -6.84 5.61
N VAL A 35 1.16 -8.04 5.76
CA VAL A 35 0.50 -9.29 5.35
C VAL A 35 -0.81 -9.50 6.11
N SER A 36 -0.83 -9.24 7.42
CA SER A 36 -2.04 -9.42 8.24
C SER A 36 -3.17 -8.49 7.80
N VAL A 37 -2.85 -7.23 7.48
CA VAL A 37 -3.82 -6.24 6.98
C VAL A 37 -4.44 -6.68 5.65
N PHE A 38 -3.63 -7.09 4.69
CA PHE A 38 -4.16 -7.56 3.40
C PHE A 38 -4.96 -8.86 3.53
N ARG A 39 -4.54 -9.80 4.39
CA ARG A 39 -5.29 -11.03 4.67
C ARG A 39 -6.64 -10.76 5.34
N ALA A 40 -6.73 -9.70 6.13
CA ALA A 40 -7.99 -9.24 6.73
C ALA A 40 -8.90 -8.46 5.75
N GLY A 41 -8.48 -8.26 4.49
CA GLY A 41 -9.22 -7.49 3.51
C GLY A 41 -9.05 -5.97 3.65
N GLY A 42 -8.08 -5.53 4.45
CA GLY A 42 -7.70 -4.13 4.59
C GLY A 42 -6.90 -3.63 3.39
N ARG A 43 -6.66 -2.32 3.35
CA ARG A 43 -5.89 -1.63 2.31
C ARG A 43 -4.69 -0.92 2.90
N MET A 44 -3.75 -0.54 2.04
CA MET A 44 -2.62 0.31 2.39
C MET A 44 -2.83 1.72 1.84
N LEU A 45 -2.69 2.72 2.70
CA LEU A 45 -2.59 4.13 2.32
C LEU A 45 -1.12 4.54 2.49
N LEU A 46 -0.57 5.32 1.56
CA LEU A 46 0.82 5.76 1.63
C LEU A 46 0.88 7.28 1.55
N CYS A 47 1.73 7.90 2.36
CA CYS A 47 1.98 9.34 2.29
C CYS A 47 3.46 9.67 2.43
N GLY A 48 3.88 10.72 1.74
CA GLY A 48 5.25 11.25 1.74
C GLY A 48 5.36 12.47 0.85
N ASN A 49 6.45 13.22 0.97
CA ASN A 49 6.67 14.44 0.20
C ASN A 49 7.91 14.31 -0.69
N GLY A 50 7.88 14.90 -1.89
CA GLY A 50 9.01 14.88 -2.81
C GLY A 50 9.40 13.48 -3.29
N GLY A 51 10.64 13.04 -3.06
CA GLY A 51 11.10 11.67 -3.35
C GLY A 51 10.20 10.60 -2.72
N PRO A 52 9.96 10.64 -1.40
CA PRO A 52 8.97 9.78 -0.76
C PRO A 52 7.57 9.75 -1.38
N ALA A 53 7.12 10.83 -2.02
CA ALA A 53 5.85 10.81 -2.77
C ALA A 53 5.95 9.94 -4.04
N ALA A 54 7.07 10.01 -4.75
CA ALA A 54 7.33 9.15 -5.90
C ALA A 54 7.46 7.67 -5.48
N ASP A 55 8.08 7.40 -4.32
CA ASP A 55 8.13 6.05 -3.74
C ASP A 55 6.74 5.51 -3.39
N CYS A 56 5.82 6.36 -2.89
CA CYS A 56 4.43 5.98 -2.67
C CYS A 56 3.78 5.47 -3.97
N ASP A 57 3.94 6.19 -5.07
CA ASP A 57 3.38 5.84 -6.37
C ASP A 57 3.99 4.54 -6.90
N HIS A 58 5.31 4.38 -6.77
CA HIS A 58 6.00 3.17 -7.18
C HIS A 58 5.49 1.95 -6.40
N ILE A 59 5.45 2.04 -5.07
CA ILE A 59 4.96 0.95 -4.21
C ILE A 59 3.51 0.57 -4.56
N VAL A 60 2.63 1.54 -4.79
CA VAL A 60 1.25 1.27 -5.22
C VAL A 60 1.22 0.54 -6.55
N GLY A 61 2.04 0.95 -7.53
CA GLY A 61 2.16 0.25 -8.80
C GLY A 61 2.56 -1.22 -8.65
N GLU A 62 3.53 -1.52 -7.79
CA GLU A 62 3.99 -2.89 -7.52
C GLU A 62 2.98 -3.73 -6.73
N LEU A 63 2.18 -3.10 -5.86
CA LEU A 63 1.09 -3.77 -5.14
C LEU A 63 -0.11 -4.03 -6.04
N ALA A 64 -0.43 -3.12 -6.95
CA ALA A 64 -1.57 -3.24 -7.85
C ALA A 64 -1.42 -4.32 -8.93
N LYS A 65 -0.17 -4.66 -9.30
CA LYS A 65 0.17 -5.73 -10.25
C LYS A 65 1.22 -6.68 -9.67
N GLY A 66 1.48 -7.81 -10.31
CA GLY A 66 2.59 -8.69 -9.94
C GLY A 66 3.94 -8.06 -10.29
N PHE A 67 4.92 -8.19 -9.38
CA PHE A 67 6.32 -7.80 -9.61
C PHE A 67 7.19 -9.06 -9.80
N LEU A 68 7.72 -9.64 -8.73
CA LEU A 68 8.48 -10.90 -8.81
C LEU A 68 7.57 -12.11 -9.06
N SER A 69 6.35 -12.08 -8.56
CA SER A 69 5.36 -13.12 -8.74
C SER A 69 4.15 -12.59 -9.50
N ARG A 70 3.83 -13.23 -10.61
CA ARG A 70 2.57 -12.95 -11.31
C ARG A 70 1.42 -13.51 -10.47
N ARG A 71 0.64 -12.64 -9.88
CA ARG A 71 -0.58 -13.01 -9.14
C ARG A 71 -1.74 -13.20 -10.12
N GLN A 72 -1.78 -14.32 -10.81
CA GLN A 72 -2.88 -14.64 -11.70
C GLN A 72 -4.22 -14.59 -10.95
N LEU A 73 -5.30 -14.24 -11.68
CA LEU A 73 -6.63 -14.29 -11.10
C LEU A 73 -6.96 -15.72 -10.66
N THR A 74 -7.65 -15.82 -9.52
CA THR A 74 -8.21 -17.09 -9.06
C THR A 74 -9.41 -17.51 -9.91
N ASP A 75 -9.75 -18.80 -9.90
CA ASP A 75 -10.98 -19.27 -10.58
C ASP A 75 -12.23 -18.58 -10.07
N ALA A 76 -12.28 -18.23 -8.77
CA ALA A 76 -13.39 -17.47 -8.20
C ALA A 76 -13.50 -16.06 -8.78
N ALA A 77 -12.38 -15.36 -8.98
CA ALA A 77 -12.36 -14.04 -9.61
C ALA A 77 -12.77 -14.12 -11.08
N CYS A 78 -12.30 -15.14 -11.82
CA CYS A 78 -12.75 -15.41 -13.19
C CYS A 78 -14.23 -15.79 -13.22
N GLY A 79 -14.72 -16.50 -12.22
CA GLY A 79 -16.14 -16.84 -12.06
C GLY A 79 -17.04 -15.60 -11.98
N ALA A 80 -16.58 -14.52 -11.36
CA ALA A 80 -17.33 -13.26 -11.31
C ALA A 80 -17.53 -12.64 -12.71
N PHE A 81 -16.51 -12.70 -13.58
CA PHE A 81 -16.66 -12.26 -14.98
C PHE A 81 -17.63 -13.16 -15.76
N ARG A 82 -17.50 -14.49 -15.61
CA ARG A 82 -18.38 -15.46 -16.27
C ARG A 82 -19.85 -15.35 -15.84
N ALA A 83 -20.10 -14.78 -14.65
CA ALA A 83 -21.47 -14.58 -14.15
C ALA A 83 -22.19 -13.40 -14.81
N VAL A 84 -21.46 -12.46 -15.41
CA VAL A 84 -22.01 -11.22 -15.97
C VAL A 84 -21.79 -11.06 -17.47
N LEU A 85 -20.84 -11.80 -18.06
CA LEU A 85 -20.54 -11.79 -19.48
C LEU A 85 -21.16 -13.02 -20.17
N ALA A 86 -21.47 -12.90 -21.47
CA ALA A 86 -21.93 -14.03 -22.25
C ALA A 86 -20.84 -15.13 -22.33
N PRO A 87 -21.19 -16.41 -22.39
CA PRO A 87 -20.20 -17.50 -22.45
C PRO A 87 -19.24 -17.42 -23.64
N ASP A 88 -19.66 -16.78 -24.71
CA ASP A 88 -18.92 -16.55 -25.97
C ASP A 88 -18.39 -15.13 -26.12
N ASP A 89 -18.38 -14.35 -24.99
CA ASP A 89 -17.85 -13.00 -24.98
C ASP A 89 -16.35 -13.00 -25.34
N PRO A 90 -15.93 -12.26 -26.39
CA PRO A 90 -14.57 -12.28 -26.90
C PRO A 90 -13.54 -11.71 -25.91
N ASP A 91 -13.96 -10.89 -24.95
CA ASP A 91 -13.06 -10.27 -23.95
C ASP A 91 -12.82 -11.16 -22.72
N LEU A 92 -13.66 -12.18 -22.50
CA LEU A 92 -13.56 -13.05 -21.34
C LEU A 92 -12.18 -13.75 -21.22
N PRO A 93 -11.58 -14.30 -22.30
CA PRO A 93 -10.24 -14.88 -22.24
C PRO A 93 -9.16 -13.85 -21.88
N LEU A 94 -9.26 -12.62 -22.41
CA LEU A 94 -8.33 -11.53 -22.12
C LEU A 94 -8.40 -11.11 -20.64
N LEU A 95 -9.62 -10.89 -20.14
CA LEU A 95 -9.84 -10.49 -18.75
C LEU A 95 -9.32 -11.55 -17.77
N CYS A 96 -9.67 -12.82 -17.97
CA CYS A 96 -9.26 -13.90 -17.07
C CYS A 96 -7.76 -14.26 -17.20
N GLY A 97 -7.19 -14.12 -18.40
CA GLY A 97 -5.80 -14.54 -18.67
C GLY A 97 -4.76 -13.44 -18.41
N SER A 98 -5.16 -12.17 -18.47
CA SER A 98 -4.22 -11.04 -18.41
C SER A 98 -4.31 -10.20 -17.15
N LEU A 99 -5.49 -10.08 -16.53
CA LEU A 99 -5.61 -9.38 -15.25
C LEU A 99 -4.89 -10.14 -14.13
N GLN A 100 -4.43 -9.38 -13.13
CA GLN A 100 -3.68 -9.90 -12.01
C GLN A 100 -4.37 -9.54 -10.70
N GLY A 101 -4.21 -10.39 -9.69
CA GLY A 101 -4.68 -10.10 -8.34
C GLY A 101 -3.89 -8.93 -7.74
N GLY A 102 -4.53 -7.76 -7.65
CA GLY A 102 -3.96 -6.57 -7.01
C GLY A 102 -4.15 -6.61 -5.49
N LEU A 103 -3.19 -6.01 -4.79
CA LEU A 103 -3.33 -5.68 -3.37
C LEU A 103 -3.83 -4.23 -3.26
N PRO A 104 -4.90 -3.95 -2.51
CA PRO A 104 -5.51 -2.62 -2.49
C PRO A 104 -4.60 -1.61 -1.79
N ALA A 105 -4.04 -0.69 -2.56
CA ALA A 105 -3.17 0.37 -2.07
C ALA A 105 -3.48 1.70 -2.74
N VAL A 106 -3.29 2.81 -2.01
CA VAL A 106 -3.57 4.17 -2.50
C VAL A 106 -2.40 5.09 -2.13
N SER A 107 -1.81 5.74 -3.13
CA SER A 107 -0.89 6.84 -2.93
C SER A 107 -1.67 8.12 -2.67
N LEU A 108 -1.54 8.68 -1.47
CA LEU A 108 -2.22 9.92 -1.09
C LEU A 108 -1.67 11.14 -1.86
N PRO A 109 -0.35 11.26 -2.12
CA PRO A 109 0.19 12.32 -2.96
C PRO A 109 -0.41 12.40 -4.36
N SER A 110 -0.82 11.28 -4.93
CA SER A 110 -1.38 11.20 -6.29
C SER A 110 -2.83 11.66 -6.40
N GLN A 111 -3.46 12.05 -5.29
CA GLN A 111 -4.81 12.64 -5.28
C GLN A 111 -4.74 14.14 -5.63
N THR A 112 -4.18 14.46 -6.79
CA THR A 112 -3.71 15.81 -7.18
C THR A 112 -4.77 16.90 -7.05
N ALA A 113 -6.01 16.65 -7.46
CA ALA A 113 -7.09 17.63 -7.39
C ALA A 113 -7.41 17.98 -5.93
N LEU A 114 -7.55 16.96 -5.05
CA LEU A 114 -7.80 17.20 -3.62
C LEU A 114 -6.60 17.86 -2.96
N VAL A 115 -5.39 17.40 -3.26
CA VAL A 115 -4.15 17.96 -2.70
C VAL A 115 -4.06 19.45 -3.05
N SER A 116 -4.27 19.82 -4.32
CA SER A 116 -4.23 21.20 -4.78
C SER A 116 -5.31 22.07 -4.11
N ALA A 117 -6.56 21.63 -4.16
CA ALA A 117 -7.68 22.38 -3.58
C ALA A 117 -7.52 22.55 -2.07
N PHE A 118 -7.23 21.46 -1.34
CA PHE A 118 -7.14 21.50 0.12
C PHE A 118 -5.96 22.33 0.62
N CYS A 119 -4.82 22.31 -0.10
CA CYS A 119 -3.68 23.18 0.19
C CYS A 119 -3.99 24.66 -0.01
N ASN A 120 -4.84 25.01 -1.00
CA ASN A 120 -5.23 26.38 -1.27
C ASN A 120 -6.33 26.88 -0.30
N ASP A 121 -7.32 26.05 -0.02
CA ASP A 121 -8.57 26.47 0.62
C ASP A 121 -8.52 26.31 2.15
N VAL A 122 -7.65 25.43 2.69
CA VAL A 122 -7.64 25.07 4.11
C VAL A 122 -6.23 25.20 4.71
N ASP A 123 -5.43 24.11 4.68
CA ASP A 123 -4.09 24.07 5.25
C ASP A 123 -3.28 22.93 4.62
N PRO A 124 -2.13 23.21 3.99
CA PRO A 124 -1.23 22.19 3.43
C PRO A 124 -0.78 21.15 4.45
N ALA A 125 -0.68 21.51 5.74
CA ALA A 125 -0.28 20.57 6.77
C ALA A 125 -1.33 19.48 7.04
N LEU A 126 -2.57 19.67 6.65
CA LEU A 126 -3.67 18.75 6.90
C LEU A 126 -4.03 17.86 5.70
N VAL A 127 -3.40 18.07 4.54
CA VAL A 127 -3.81 17.42 3.28
C VAL A 127 -3.85 15.89 3.38
N TYR A 128 -2.82 15.26 3.93
CA TYR A 128 -2.80 13.81 4.10
C TYR A 128 -3.71 13.33 5.23
N ALA A 129 -3.86 14.12 6.28
CA ALA A 129 -4.81 13.84 7.36
C ALA A 129 -6.25 13.82 6.83
N GLN A 130 -6.61 14.77 5.94
CA GLN A 130 -7.92 14.80 5.28
C GLN A 130 -8.14 13.57 4.40
N LEU A 131 -7.13 13.16 3.63
CA LEU A 131 -7.22 11.95 2.80
C LEU A 131 -7.36 10.68 3.65
N VAL A 132 -6.62 10.58 4.75
CA VAL A 132 -6.77 9.46 5.71
C VAL A 132 -8.18 9.44 6.31
N LEU A 133 -8.71 10.60 6.67
CA LEU A 133 -10.07 10.70 7.21
C LEU A 133 -11.13 10.25 6.21
N ALA A 134 -10.96 10.62 4.92
CA ALA A 134 -11.91 10.31 3.86
C ALA A 134 -11.84 8.85 3.38
N LEU A 135 -10.64 8.28 3.29
CA LEU A 135 -10.40 6.99 2.65
C LEU A 135 -10.16 5.84 3.62
N GLY A 136 -9.57 6.15 4.79
CA GLY A 136 -9.15 5.13 5.75
C GLY A 136 -10.31 4.53 6.54
N LYS A 137 -10.21 3.23 6.78
CA LYS A 137 -11.13 2.45 7.61
C LYS A 137 -10.38 1.79 8.76
N PRO A 138 -11.03 1.48 9.89
CA PRO A 138 -10.40 0.69 10.94
C PRO A 138 -9.83 -0.62 10.39
N GLY A 139 -8.60 -0.96 10.79
CA GLY A 139 -7.86 -2.13 10.30
C GLY A 139 -7.06 -1.92 9.02
N ASP A 140 -7.20 -0.78 8.32
CA ASP A 140 -6.30 -0.41 7.22
C ASP A 140 -4.89 -0.06 7.75
N LEU A 141 -3.91 0.04 6.86
CA LEU A 141 -2.53 0.43 7.18
C LEU A 141 -2.20 1.77 6.53
N LEU A 142 -1.73 2.74 7.32
CA LEU A 142 -1.05 3.92 6.80
C LEU A 142 0.47 3.70 6.84
N VAL A 143 1.13 3.83 5.69
CA VAL A 143 2.59 3.86 5.57
C VAL A 143 3.04 5.31 5.37
N CYS A 144 3.87 5.79 6.29
CA CYS A 144 4.44 7.12 6.29
C CYS A 144 5.89 7.07 5.81
N LEU A 145 6.21 7.74 4.71
CA LEU A 145 7.56 7.84 4.18
C LEU A 145 8.10 9.26 4.40
N SER A 146 9.19 9.40 5.15
CA SER A 146 9.77 10.72 5.44
C SER A 146 11.27 10.64 5.73
N THR A 147 12.10 11.25 4.90
CA THR A 147 13.55 11.29 5.13
C THR A 147 13.93 12.03 6.40
N SER A 148 13.20 13.08 6.79
CA SER A 148 13.48 13.85 8.01
C SER A 148 12.75 13.33 9.26
N GLY A 149 11.75 12.46 9.08
CA GLY A 149 10.86 12.02 10.16
C GLY A 149 9.93 13.10 10.74
N ASN A 150 10.07 14.37 10.33
CA ASN A 150 9.43 15.52 10.96
C ASN A 150 8.44 16.29 10.05
N SER A 151 8.13 15.78 8.87
CA SER A 151 7.18 16.43 7.95
C SER A 151 5.81 16.55 8.61
N ARG A 152 5.36 17.79 8.87
CA ARG A 152 4.16 18.06 9.65
C ARG A 152 2.91 17.39 9.08
N ASN A 153 2.69 17.42 7.77
CA ASN A 153 1.55 16.78 7.10
C ASN A 153 1.56 15.25 7.27
N VAL A 154 2.74 14.62 7.23
CA VAL A 154 2.90 13.18 7.48
C VAL A 154 2.60 12.84 8.95
N VAL A 155 3.12 13.63 9.89
CA VAL A 155 2.85 13.44 11.33
C VAL A 155 1.35 13.58 11.64
N LEU A 156 0.68 14.56 11.05
CA LEU A 156 -0.77 14.76 11.24
C LEU A 156 -1.58 13.62 10.61
N ALA A 157 -1.16 13.09 9.47
CA ALA A 157 -1.77 11.90 8.87
C ALA A 157 -1.65 10.68 9.79
N ALA A 158 -0.48 10.45 10.39
CA ALA A 158 -0.26 9.35 11.33
C ALA A 158 -1.17 9.45 12.57
N LYS A 159 -1.30 10.67 13.13
CA LYS A 159 -2.23 10.92 14.25
C LYS A 159 -3.68 10.63 13.87
N THR A 160 -4.10 11.09 12.69
CA THR A 160 -5.46 10.86 12.18
C THR A 160 -5.71 9.38 11.93
N ALA A 161 -4.74 8.65 11.37
CA ALA A 161 -4.83 7.22 11.14
C ALA A 161 -5.05 6.46 12.46
N ARG A 162 -4.25 6.77 13.49
CA ARG A 162 -4.43 6.16 14.82
C ARG A 162 -5.80 6.45 15.42
N ALA A 163 -6.26 7.70 15.33
CA ALA A 163 -7.59 8.10 15.81
C ALA A 163 -8.73 7.38 15.07
N ARG A 164 -8.51 6.99 13.80
CA ARG A 164 -9.45 6.24 12.96
C ARG A 164 -9.32 4.72 13.09
N GLY A 165 -8.41 4.21 13.96
CA GLY A 165 -8.21 2.78 14.14
C GLY A 165 -7.42 2.10 13.02
N LEU A 166 -6.63 2.86 12.26
CA LEU A 166 -5.68 2.30 11.30
C LEU A 166 -4.38 1.91 12.03
N HIS A 167 -3.71 0.91 11.49
CA HIS A 167 -2.31 0.65 11.80
C HIS A 167 -1.43 1.74 11.17
N VAL A 168 -0.28 2.03 11.79
CA VAL A 168 0.68 3.01 11.26
C VAL A 168 2.06 2.39 11.22
N LEU A 169 2.70 2.44 10.06
CA LEU A 169 4.08 2.08 9.80
C LEU A 169 4.81 3.33 9.31
N SER A 170 5.99 3.62 9.87
CA SER A 170 6.79 4.77 9.44
C SER A 170 8.18 4.31 9.02
N LEU A 171 8.58 4.72 7.81
CA LEU A 171 9.94 4.59 7.28
C LEU A 171 10.55 5.99 7.29
N VAL A 172 11.49 6.18 8.21
CA VAL A 172 12.12 7.50 8.46
C VAL A 172 13.64 7.36 8.46
N GLY A 173 14.33 8.40 8.00
CA GLY A 173 15.78 8.50 8.02
C GLY A 173 16.32 9.12 9.31
#